data_6983a1ce13cd9089680dfab59283e6f5
#
_entry.id   6983a1ce13cd9089680dfab59283e6f5
#
_cell.length_a   1.000
_cell.length_b   1.000
_cell.length_c   1.000
_cell.angle_alpha   90.00
_cell.angle_beta   90.00
_cell.angle_gamma   90.00
#
_symmetry.space_group_name_H-M   'P 1'
#
loop_
_entity.id
_entity.type
_entity.pdbx_description
1 polymer ?
#
loop_
_entity_poly.entity_id
_entity_poly.type
_entity_poly.pdbx_seq_one_letter_code
_entity_poly.pdbx_strand_id
1 'polypeptide(L)'
;MQTNSPIAGCDQSSLAIRGGKPVRETWLPYGHQVIEDDDIAAVTAALTSDFLTQGPRIQEFENAVADHVGVKYAVAIANGTAALHAAYEAAGISTGDEIITSPITFAATSNASLYLGAKPLYADVAPDTGLISAASVEKLLKENRAKGNKKIKAVVAVDYAGQPADYDTLQTLADQYEVSLIIDAAHSLGARYKERAGGFAGIMSTMSFHPVKTITTGEGGIILTNDEKLYDRLLAFRSHGIEKRKERLQKHDGPWYHEMQTLGFNYRMCDIQAALGTSQ
;
A
#
# COMPACT_ATOMS: atom_id res chain seq x y z
N MET A 1 -7.87 15.40 33.34
CA MET A 1 -6.53 14.89 33.70
C MET A 1 -6.73 13.66 34.55
N GLN A 2 -6.62 12.45 33.97
CA GLN A 2 -6.65 11.20 34.73
C GLN A 2 -5.25 10.98 35.27
N THR A 3 -5.13 10.97 36.58
CA THR A 3 -3.91 10.61 37.31
C THR A 3 -3.67 9.12 37.13
N ASN A 4 -2.62 8.76 36.37
CA ASN A 4 -2.12 7.38 36.32
C ASN A 4 -1.79 6.92 37.75
N SER A 5 -2.60 6.01 38.30
CA SER A 5 -2.25 5.30 39.51
C SER A 5 -0.98 4.49 39.26
N PRO A 6 0.06 4.57 40.13
CA PRO A 6 1.26 3.76 40.00
C PRO A 6 0.92 2.29 40.11
N ILE A 7 1.47 1.46 39.24
CA ILE A 7 1.41 0.01 39.34
C ILE A 7 1.99 -0.39 40.73
N ALA A 8 1.16 -0.95 41.56
CA ALA A 8 1.53 -1.31 42.92
C ALA A 8 2.67 -2.37 42.89
N GLY A 9 3.80 -2.07 43.56
CA GLY A 9 4.93 -2.99 43.71
C GLY A 9 6.16 -2.75 42.89
N CYS A 10 6.17 -1.73 42.00
CA CYS A 10 7.38 -1.37 41.23
C CYS A 10 8.14 -0.24 41.96
N ASP A 11 9.35 -0.55 42.43
CA ASP A 11 10.27 0.49 42.94
C ASP A 11 10.71 1.38 41.79
N GLN A 12 10.11 2.57 41.70
CA GLN A 12 10.36 3.52 40.65
C GLN A 12 11.80 4.07 40.65
N SER A 13 12.56 3.90 41.75
CA SER A 13 13.98 4.29 41.84
C SER A 13 14.88 3.37 41.02
N SER A 14 14.42 2.13 40.75
CA SER A 14 15.15 1.14 39.94
C SER A 14 15.02 1.30 38.43
N LEU A 15 14.15 2.19 37.94
CA LEU A 15 13.97 2.41 36.50
C LEU A 15 15.21 3.09 35.90
N ALA A 16 15.68 2.58 34.75
CA ALA A 16 16.85 3.12 34.04
C ALA A 16 16.72 4.61 33.75
N ILE A 17 15.53 5.10 33.38
CA ILE A 17 15.26 6.54 33.14
C ILE A 17 15.46 7.41 34.39
N ARG A 18 15.51 6.82 35.59
CA ARG A 18 15.76 7.48 36.88
C ARG A 18 17.16 7.16 37.45
N GLY A 19 18.07 6.63 36.63
CA GLY A 19 19.43 6.28 37.02
C GLY A 19 19.63 4.84 37.49
N GLY A 20 18.59 4.00 37.43
CA GLY A 20 18.71 2.57 37.68
C GLY A 20 19.44 1.83 36.54
N LYS A 21 19.78 0.56 36.78
CA LYS A 21 20.45 -0.25 35.76
C LYS A 21 19.48 -0.56 34.62
N PRO A 22 19.84 -0.30 33.33
CA PRO A 22 19.01 -0.67 32.20
C PRO A 22 18.91 -2.21 32.08
N VAL A 23 17.79 -2.68 31.58
CA VAL A 23 17.54 -4.11 31.30
C VAL A 23 18.51 -4.63 30.23
N ARG A 24 18.95 -3.75 29.32
CA ARG A 24 19.92 -4.03 28.25
C ARG A 24 20.99 -2.98 28.21
N GLU A 25 22.22 -3.37 27.92
CA GLU A 25 23.34 -2.46 27.72
C GLU A 25 23.37 -1.90 26.29
N THR A 26 22.82 -2.66 25.33
CA THR A 26 22.75 -2.26 23.92
C THR A 26 21.36 -1.79 23.56
N TRP A 27 21.27 -0.81 22.65
CA TRP A 27 20.00 -0.32 22.11
C TRP A 27 19.25 -1.45 21.37
N LEU A 28 17.96 -1.58 21.61
CA LEU A 28 17.06 -2.44 20.84
C LEU A 28 16.26 -1.55 19.91
N PRO A 29 16.50 -1.58 18.58
CA PRO A 29 15.74 -0.80 17.63
C PRO A 29 14.28 -1.30 17.55
N TYR A 30 13.37 -0.41 17.12
CA TYR A 30 11.97 -0.73 16.89
C TYR A 30 11.79 -1.84 15.85
N GLY A 31 12.57 -1.79 14.78
CA GLY A 31 12.61 -2.80 13.74
C GLY A 31 13.97 -2.76 13.01
N HIS A 32 14.34 -3.87 12.43
CA HIS A 32 15.56 -4.01 11.65
C HIS A 32 15.32 -5.07 10.56
N GLN A 33 15.69 -4.75 9.32
CA GLN A 33 15.66 -5.71 8.22
C GLN A 33 16.70 -6.83 8.46
N VAL A 34 16.40 -8.01 7.98
CA VAL A 34 17.36 -9.11 7.88
C VAL A 34 17.79 -9.21 6.42
N ILE A 35 19.09 -9.20 6.17
CA ILE A 35 19.69 -9.39 4.83
C ILE A 35 20.56 -10.61 4.91
N GLU A 36 20.31 -11.56 4.03
CA GLU A 36 20.99 -12.84 3.96
C GLU A 36 21.93 -12.91 2.72
N ASP A 37 22.73 -13.97 2.59
CA ASP A 37 23.72 -14.07 1.53
C ASP A 37 23.12 -14.14 0.12
N ASP A 38 21.92 -14.71 -0.01
CA ASP A 38 21.16 -14.77 -1.27
C ASP A 38 20.64 -13.38 -1.69
N ASP A 39 20.25 -12.53 -0.74
CA ASP A 39 19.90 -11.13 -1.00
C ASP A 39 21.08 -10.36 -1.57
N ILE A 40 22.25 -10.53 -0.94
CA ILE A 40 23.50 -9.90 -1.41
C ILE A 40 23.85 -10.40 -2.81
N ALA A 41 23.71 -11.70 -3.06
CA ALA A 41 23.98 -12.30 -4.38
C ALA A 41 23.01 -11.77 -5.44
N ALA A 42 21.70 -11.68 -5.13
CA ALA A 42 20.68 -11.17 -6.05
C ALA A 42 20.94 -9.71 -6.44
N VAL A 43 21.23 -8.86 -5.45
CA VAL A 43 21.56 -7.43 -5.68
C VAL A 43 22.86 -7.29 -6.47
N THR A 44 23.90 -8.07 -6.16
CA THR A 44 25.16 -8.06 -6.89
C THR A 44 24.97 -8.48 -8.36
N ALA A 45 24.16 -9.50 -8.60
CA ALA A 45 23.83 -9.93 -9.97
C ALA A 45 23.06 -8.84 -10.74
N ALA A 46 22.16 -8.10 -10.08
CA ALA A 46 21.48 -6.96 -10.70
C ALA A 46 22.46 -5.82 -11.04
N LEU A 47 23.39 -5.49 -10.13
CA LEU A 47 24.39 -4.43 -10.34
C LEU A 47 25.34 -4.73 -11.51
N THR A 48 25.60 -5.99 -11.81
CA THR A 48 26.50 -6.43 -12.89
C THR A 48 25.75 -6.79 -14.18
N SER A 49 24.42 -6.64 -14.22
CA SER A 49 23.59 -6.90 -15.40
C SER A 49 23.53 -5.69 -16.35
N ASP A 50 22.94 -5.90 -17.53
CA ASP A 50 22.74 -4.83 -18.53
C ASP A 50 21.72 -3.78 -18.08
N PHE A 51 20.88 -4.07 -17.06
CA PHE A 51 19.78 -3.21 -16.63
C PHE A 51 19.84 -2.90 -15.14
N LEU A 52 19.93 -1.62 -14.81
CA LEU A 52 19.77 -1.13 -13.44
C LEU A 52 18.34 -0.59 -13.17
N THR A 53 17.62 -0.31 -14.25
CA THR A 53 16.23 0.19 -14.22
C THR A 53 15.51 -0.25 -15.50
N GLN A 54 14.19 -0.45 -15.41
CA GLN A 54 13.31 -0.84 -16.52
C GLN A 54 13.74 -2.16 -17.20
N GLY A 55 14.44 -3.02 -16.46
CA GLY A 55 14.86 -4.35 -16.89
C GLY A 55 13.89 -5.46 -16.42
N PRO A 56 14.29 -6.72 -16.60
CA PRO A 56 13.43 -7.88 -16.35
C PRO A 56 13.14 -8.13 -14.87
N ARG A 57 14.01 -7.69 -13.95
CA ARG A 57 13.86 -7.95 -12.51
C ARG A 57 12.57 -7.37 -11.95
N ILE A 58 12.09 -6.26 -12.50
CA ILE A 58 10.84 -5.63 -12.08
C ILE A 58 9.67 -6.57 -12.36
N GLN A 59 9.60 -7.15 -13.56
CA GLN A 59 8.54 -8.09 -13.92
C GLN A 59 8.63 -9.40 -13.14
N GLU A 60 9.84 -9.89 -12.84
CA GLU A 60 10.06 -11.05 -12.00
C GLU A 60 9.49 -10.84 -10.60
N PHE A 61 9.76 -9.68 -9.99
CA PHE A 61 9.23 -9.30 -8.69
C PHE A 61 7.70 -9.12 -8.71
N GLU A 62 7.17 -8.45 -9.73
CA GLU A 62 5.72 -8.29 -9.91
C GLU A 62 5.01 -9.65 -9.98
N ASN A 63 5.54 -10.58 -10.77
CA ASN A 63 5.01 -11.93 -10.90
C ASN A 63 5.08 -12.70 -9.58
N ALA A 64 6.21 -12.66 -8.87
CA ALA A 64 6.40 -13.36 -7.60
C ALA A 64 5.37 -12.90 -6.55
N VAL A 65 5.14 -11.59 -6.43
CA VAL A 65 4.15 -11.07 -5.47
C VAL A 65 2.72 -11.38 -5.92
N ALA A 66 2.41 -11.26 -7.24
CA ALA A 66 1.10 -11.60 -7.78
C ALA A 66 0.74 -13.07 -7.53
N ASP A 67 1.68 -13.98 -7.78
CA ASP A 67 1.52 -15.42 -7.55
C ASP A 67 1.35 -15.73 -6.05
N HIS A 68 2.15 -15.10 -5.19
CA HIS A 68 2.07 -15.28 -3.73
C HIS A 68 0.70 -14.86 -3.17
N VAL A 69 0.16 -13.75 -3.65
CA VAL A 69 -1.14 -13.22 -3.19
C VAL A 69 -2.31 -13.90 -3.91
N GLY A 70 -2.08 -14.46 -5.10
CA GLY A 70 -3.12 -15.10 -5.93
C GLY A 70 -3.98 -14.09 -6.68
N VAL A 71 -3.34 -13.06 -7.26
CA VAL A 71 -3.96 -12.04 -8.12
C VAL A 71 -3.36 -12.08 -9.52
N LYS A 72 -4.05 -11.46 -10.50
CA LYS A 72 -3.60 -11.50 -11.91
C LYS A 72 -2.48 -10.54 -12.22
N TYR A 73 -2.49 -9.35 -11.61
CA TYR A 73 -1.61 -8.25 -11.97
C TYR A 73 -1.01 -7.59 -10.73
N ALA A 74 0.26 -7.27 -10.84
CA ALA A 74 1.01 -6.49 -9.88
C ALA A 74 1.78 -5.37 -10.60
N VAL A 75 1.88 -4.19 -9.98
CA VAL A 75 2.63 -3.05 -10.50
C VAL A 75 3.59 -2.55 -9.42
N ALA A 76 4.86 -2.88 -9.55
CA ALA A 76 5.90 -2.41 -8.64
C ALA A 76 6.15 -0.91 -8.82
N ILE A 77 6.33 -0.20 -7.72
CA ILE A 77 6.41 1.25 -7.68
C ILE A 77 7.42 1.71 -6.60
N ALA A 78 7.82 2.97 -6.66
CA ALA A 78 8.93 3.52 -5.87
C ALA A 78 8.78 3.37 -4.34
N ASN A 79 7.57 3.39 -3.79
CA ASN A 79 7.28 3.19 -2.37
C ASN A 79 5.78 3.01 -2.11
N GLY A 80 5.40 2.66 -0.87
CA GLY A 80 4.00 2.44 -0.50
C GLY A 80 3.11 3.69 -0.61
N THR A 81 3.64 4.89 -0.38
CA THR A 81 2.90 6.14 -0.56
C THR A 81 2.55 6.39 -2.02
N ALA A 82 3.52 6.15 -2.93
CA ALA A 82 3.31 6.20 -4.36
C ALA A 82 2.30 5.14 -4.83
N ALA A 83 2.29 3.96 -4.19
CA ALA A 83 1.30 2.91 -4.45
C ALA A 83 -0.13 3.36 -4.12
N LEU A 84 -0.34 3.96 -2.95
CA LEU A 84 -1.65 4.51 -2.55
C LEU A 84 -2.09 5.64 -3.50
N HIS A 85 -1.18 6.56 -3.83
CA HIS A 85 -1.48 7.66 -4.76
C HIS A 85 -1.90 7.13 -6.14
N ALA A 86 -1.14 6.18 -6.70
CA ALA A 86 -1.45 5.57 -7.99
C ALA A 86 -2.77 4.77 -7.95
N ALA A 87 -3.04 4.02 -6.87
CA ALA A 87 -4.27 3.27 -6.70
C ALA A 87 -5.49 4.18 -6.63
N TYR A 88 -5.40 5.31 -5.92
CA TYR A 88 -6.51 6.27 -5.84
C TYR A 88 -6.75 6.97 -7.17
N GLU A 89 -5.70 7.37 -7.88
CA GLU A 89 -5.83 7.92 -9.24
C GLU A 89 -6.48 6.89 -10.18
N ALA A 90 -5.98 5.64 -10.18
CA ALA A 90 -6.52 4.58 -11.03
C ALA A 90 -8.00 4.27 -10.71
N ALA A 91 -8.42 4.39 -9.45
CA ALA A 91 -9.82 4.28 -9.04
C ALA A 91 -10.69 5.48 -9.48
N GLY A 92 -10.10 6.52 -10.09
CA GLY A 92 -10.79 7.71 -10.57
C GLY A 92 -11.11 8.73 -9.47
N ILE A 93 -10.40 8.67 -8.34
CA ILE A 93 -10.52 9.68 -7.28
C ILE A 93 -9.88 10.98 -7.75
N SER A 94 -10.57 12.09 -7.55
CA SER A 94 -10.19 13.40 -8.06
C SER A 94 -10.62 14.53 -7.12
N THR A 95 -10.29 15.76 -7.51
CA THR A 95 -10.62 16.97 -6.75
C THR A 95 -12.09 17.06 -6.41
N GLY A 96 -12.39 17.22 -5.11
CA GLY A 96 -13.75 17.35 -4.58
C GLY A 96 -14.40 16.02 -4.19
N ASP A 97 -13.77 14.87 -4.52
CA ASP A 97 -14.20 13.58 -4.04
C ASP A 97 -13.82 13.35 -2.57
N GLU A 98 -14.38 12.30 -1.98
CA GLU A 98 -14.12 11.88 -0.61
C GLU A 98 -13.77 10.39 -0.58
N ILE A 99 -12.88 9.99 0.35
CA ILE A 99 -12.63 8.59 0.69
C ILE A 99 -12.96 8.35 2.16
N ILE A 100 -13.34 7.15 2.53
CA ILE A 100 -13.45 6.72 3.93
C ILE A 100 -12.23 5.87 4.28
N THR A 101 -11.56 6.18 5.38
CA THR A 101 -10.49 5.34 5.94
C THR A 101 -10.52 5.34 7.47
N SER A 102 -9.58 4.63 8.10
CA SER A 102 -9.43 4.56 9.56
C SER A 102 -8.53 5.70 10.08
N PRO A 103 -8.77 6.25 11.29
CA PRO A 103 -7.84 7.15 11.96
C PRO A 103 -6.58 6.43 12.48
N ILE A 104 -6.64 5.10 12.67
CA ILE A 104 -5.49 4.27 13.06
C ILE A 104 -4.84 3.76 11.78
N THR A 105 -3.92 4.54 11.24
CA THR A 105 -3.18 4.24 10.02
C THR A 105 -1.90 5.08 9.94
N PHE A 106 -1.02 4.73 9.00
CA PHE A 106 0.07 5.63 8.63
C PHE A 106 -0.48 6.81 7.81
N ALA A 107 0.12 7.99 7.96
CA ALA A 107 -0.35 9.22 7.32
C ALA A 107 -0.52 9.11 5.80
N ALA A 108 0.25 8.23 5.13
CA ALA A 108 0.20 8.06 3.68
C ALA A 108 -1.19 7.68 3.17
N THR A 109 -1.95 6.85 3.91
CA THR A 109 -3.31 6.43 3.52
C THR A 109 -4.24 7.63 3.33
N SER A 110 -4.15 8.63 4.21
CA SER A 110 -4.93 9.87 4.10
C SER A 110 -4.30 10.86 3.11
N ASN A 111 -2.97 11.04 3.17
CA ASN A 111 -2.26 12.03 2.36
C ASN A 111 -2.39 11.75 0.86
N ALA A 112 -2.40 10.48 0.45
CA ALA A 112 -2.54 10.11 -0.95
C ALA A 112 -3.83 10.63 -1.58
N SER A 113 -4.94 10.74 -0.81
CA SER A 113 -6.18 11.37 -1.30
C SER A 113 -6.03 12.88 -1.45
N LEU A 114 -5.29 13.53 -0.52
CA LEU A 114 -5.06 14.96 -0.58
C LEU A 114 -4.21 15.37 -1.79
N TYR A 115 -3.29 14.51 -2.25
CA TYR A 115 -2.51 14.75 -3.48
C TYR A 115 -3.40 14.89 -4.72
N LEU A 116 -4.57 14.24 -4.71
CA LEU A 116 -5.57 14.29 -5.77
C LEU A 116 -6.65 15.37 -5.53
N GLY A 117 -6.55 16.14 -4.44
CA GLY A 117 -7.56 17.13 -4.05
C GLY A 117 -8.82 16.51 -3.47
N ALA A 118 -8.80 15.23 -3.10
CA ALA A 118 -9.88 14.55 -2.42
C ALA A 118 -9.74 14.64 -0.89
N LYS A 119 -10.84 14.49 -0.16
CA LYS A 119 -10.89 14.63 1.29
C LYS A 119 -11.02 13.27 1.98
N PRO A 120 -10.15 12.93 2.96
CA PRO A 120 -10.35 11.76 3.80
C PRO A 120 -11.44 12.02 4.85
N LEU A 121 -12.35 11.06 5.02
CA LEU A 121 -13.29 10.91 6.11
C LEU A 121 -12.85 9.74 6.97
N TYR A 122 -13.01 9.84 8.27
CA TYR A 122 -12.55 8.80 9.18
C TYR A 122 -13.73 8.04 9.78
N ALA A 123 -13.76 6.72 9.50
CA ALA A 123 -14.60 5.77 10.19
C ALA A 123 -13.88 5.28 11.44
N ASP A 124 -14.60 5.14 12.55
CA ASP A 124 -14.03 4.62 13.78
C ASP A 124 -13.56 3.18 13.65
N VAL A 125 -12.77 2.72 14.58
CA VAL A 125 -12.23 1.35 14.63
C VAL A 125 -13.01 0.49 15.61
N ALA A 126 -12.99 -0.82 15.39
CA ALA A 126 -13.46 -1.80 16.35
C ALA A 126 -12.47 -1.84 17.55
N PRO A 127 -12.93 -1.67 18.79
CA PRO A 127 -12.04 -1.50 19.95
C PRO A 127 -11.23 -2.75 20.31
N ASP A 128 -11.68 -3.92 19.89
CA ASP A 128 -11.06 -5.21 20.12
C ASP A 128 -9.93 -5.54 19.11
N THR A 129 -10.01 -4.98 17.91
CA THR A 129 -9.05 -5.29 16.81
C THR A 129 -8.23 -4.08 16.36
N GLY A 130 -8.71 -2.85 16.57
CA GLY A 130 -8.12 -1.64 15.99
C GLY A 130 -8.35 -1.50 14.48
N LEU A 131 -9.08 -2.43 13.85
CA LEU A 131 -9.42 -2.39 12.43
C LEU A 131 -10.61 -1.47 12.17
N ILE A 132 -10.72 -0.96 10.94
CA ILE A 132 -11.86 -0.13 10.54
C ILE A 132 -13.19 -0.83 10.82
N SER A 133 -14.10 -0.14 11.51
CA SER A 133 -15.42 -0.66 11.84
C SER A 133 -16.37 -0.57 10.65
N ALA A 134 -16.86 -1.71 10.15
CA ALA A 134 -17.83 -1.77 9.08
C ALA A 134 -19.12 -0.99 9.43
N ALA A 135 -19.57 -1.03 10.69
CA ALA A 135 -20.71 -0.25 11.14
C ALA A 135 -20.47 1.26 11.06
N SER A 136 -19.26 1.72 11.39
CA SER A 136 -18.88 3.12 11.25
C SER A 136 -18.78 3.56 9.79
N VAL A 137 -18.26 2.69 8.91
CA VAL A 137 -18.23 2.90 7.45
C VAL A 137 -19.66 3.04 6.92
N GLU A 138 -20.54 2.09 7.26
CA GLU A 138 -21.95 2.11 6.81
C GLU A 138 -22.66 3.38 7.24
N LYS A 139 -22.44 3.83 8.47
CA LYS A 139 -22.99 5.09 8.98
C LYS A 139 -22.60 6.28 8.10
N LEU A 140 -21.31 6.43 7.79
CA LEU A 140 -20.83 7.52 6.93
C LEU A 140 -21.41 7.45 5.51
N LEU A 141 -21.50 6.24 4.93
CA LEU A 141 -22.10 6.02 3.62
C LEU A 141 -23.58 6.39 3.60
N LYS A 142 -24.35 5.99 4.62
CA LYS A 142 -25.78 6.33 4.80
C LYS A 142 -25.97 7.84 4.92
N GLU A 143 -25.20 8.51 5.78
CA GLU A 143 -25.27 9.95 5.99
C GLU A 143 -24.94 10.74 4.72
N ASN A 144 -23.93 10.29 3.96
CA ASN A 144 -23.57 10.91 2.69
C ASN A 144 -24.70 10.76 1.66
N ARG A 145 -25.27 9.57 1.52
CA ARG A 145 -26.37 9.28 0.60
C ARG A 145 -27.64 10.05 0.96
N ALA A 146 -27.97 10.15 2.24
CA ALA A 146 -29.14 10.90 2.73
C ALA A 146 -29.07 12.41 2.41
N LYS A 147 -27.86 12.96 2.31
CA LYS A 147 -27.61 14.35 1.88
C LYS A 147 -27.65 14.53 0.35
N GLY A 148 -27.99 13.50 -0.41
CA GLY A 148 -27.94 13.51 -1.89
C GLY A 148 -26.52 13.61 -2.44
N ASN A 149 -25.51 13.35 -1.60
CA ASN A 149 -24.12 13.51 -1.94
C ASN A 149 -23.54 12.17 -2.47
N LYS A 150 -22.81 12.21 -3.59
CA LYS A 150 -22.10 11.07 -4.19
C LYS A 150 -20.59 11.28 -4.24
N LYS A 151 -20.06 12.06 -3.29
CA LYS A 151 -18.61 12.38 -3.27
C LYS A 151 -17.75 11.25 -2.74
N ILE A 152 -18.28 10.38 -1.88
CA ILE A 152 -17.51 9.22 -1.42
C ILE A 152 -17.33 8.27 -2.60
N LYS A 153 -16.07 8.04 -2.99
CA LYS A 153 -15.68 7.19 -4.12
C LYS A 153 -15.06 5.88 -3.68
N ALA A 154 -14.43 5.85 -2.51
CA ALA A 154 -13.77 4.67 -2.02
C ALA A 154 -13.87 4.52 -0.50
N VAL A 155 -13.89 3.26 -0.06
CA VAL A 155 -13.51 2.83 1.29
C VAL A 155 -12.10 2.27 1.18
N VAL A 156 -11.19 2.79 2.02
CA VAL A 156 -9.80 2.34 2.10
C VAL A 156 -9.61 1.65 3.45
N ALA A 157 -9.58 0.33 3.43
CA ALA A 157 -9.39 -0.48 4.62
C ALA A 157 -7.89 -0.73 4.84
N VAL A 158 -7.44 -0.56 6.07
CA VAL A 158 -6.04 -0.77 6.46
C VAL A 158 -5.92 -2.09 7.20
N ASP A 159 -5.02 -2.95 6.74
CA ASP A 159 -4.63 -4.18 7.42
C ASP A 159 -3.66 -3.85 8.57
N TYR A 160 -4.21 -3.24 9.62
CA TYR A 160 -3.43 -2.69 10.72
C TYR A 160 -2.61 -3.78 11.43
N ALA A 161 -1.31 -3.52 11.58
CA ALA A 161 -0.35 -4.43 12.21
C ALA A 161 -0.31 -5.84 11.56
N GLY A 162 -0.71 -5.97 10.30
CA GLY A 162 -0.73 -7.23 9.56
C GLY A 162 -2.02 -8.04 9.73
N GLN A 163 -2.97 -7.58 10.55
CA GLN A 163 -4.29 -8.19 10.67
C GLN A 163 -5.18 -7.72 9.51
N PRO A 164 -5.64 -8.62 8.61
CA PRO A 164 -6.56 -8.25 7.55
C PRO A 164 -7.88 -7.68 8.11
N ALA A 165 -8.39 -6.65 7.46
CA ALA A 165 -9.71 -6.09 7.74
C ALA A 165 -10.83 -7.09 7.38
N ASP A 166 -12.07 -6.81 7.79
CA ASP A 166 -13.23 -7.64 7.39
C ASP A 166 -13.60 -7.36 5.93
N TYR A 167 -12.84 -7.98 5.01
CA TYR A 167 -12.97 -7.76 3.58
C TYR A 167 -14.36 -8.07 3.05
N ASP A 168 -15.01 -9.14 3.54
CA ASP A 168 -16.30 -9.57 3.01
C ASP A 168 -17.41 -8.58 3.36
N THR A 169 -17.43 -8.11 4.61
CA THR A 169 -18.41 -7.11 5.03
C THR A 169 -18.17 -5.77 4.35
N LEU A 170 -16.90 -5.34 4.25
CA LEU A 170 -16.54 -4.08 3.59
C LEU A 170 -16.82 -4.13 2.08
N GLN A 171 -16.58 -5.27 1.41
CA GLN A 171 -16.94 -5.44 0.00
C GLN A 171 -18.45 -5.38 -0.21
N THR A 172 -19.23 -6.03 0.66
CA THR A 172 -20.70 -5.96 0.61
C THR A 172 -21.20 -4.51 0.73
N LEU A 173 -20.62 -3.73 1.64
CA LEU A 173 -20.95 -2.31 1.76
C LEU A 173 -20.53 -1.51 0.53
N ALA A 174 -19.33 -1.75 0.01
CA ALA A 174 -18.83 -1.06 -1.18
C ALA A 174 -19.76 -1.29 -2.38
N ASP A 175 -20.18 -2.54 -2.61
CA ASP A 175 -21.11 -2.91 -3.68
C ASP A 175 -22.50 -2.26 -3.48
N GLN A 176 -23.04 -2.31 -2.26
CA GLN A 176 -24.35 -1.73 -1.93
C GLN A 176 -24.39 -0.21 -2.15
N TYR A 177 -23.27 0.48 -1.89
CA TYR A 177 -23.19 1.93 -1.99
C TYR A 177 -22.53 2.43 -3.28
N GLU A 178 -22.16 1.50 -4.18
CA GLU A 178 -21.52 1.80 -5.47
C GLU A 178 -20.20 2.61 -5.29
N VAL A 179 -19.38 2.21 -4.31
CA VAL A 179 -18.06 2.78 -4.06
C VAL A 179 -16.99 1.72 -4.19
N SER A 180 -15.76 2.12 -4.45
CA SER A 180 -14.63 1.20 -4.55
C SER A 180 -14.15 0.74 -3.17
N LEU A 181 -13.75 -0.52 -3.02
CA LEU A 181 -12.96 -0.99 -1.88
C LEU A 181 -11.49 -1.07 -2.31
N ILE A 182 -10.61 -0.42 -1.56
CA ILE A 182 -9.15 -0.47 -1.72
C ILE A 182 -8.55 -0.93 -0.40
N ILE A 183 -7.55 -1.81 -0.44
CA ILE A 183 -6.88 -2.31 0.76
C ILE A 183 -5.49 -1.70 0.87
N ASP A 184 -5.23 -1.02 1.96
CA ASP A 184 -3.87 -0.68 2.39
C ASP A 184 -3.29 -1.88 3.14
N ALA A 185 -2.66 -2.76 2.39
CA ALA A 185 -2.07 -4.02 2.84
C ALA A 185 -0.57 -3.86 3.16
N ALA A 186 -0.12 -2.64 3.50
CA ALA A 186 1.30 -2.33 3.74
C ALA A 186 1.96 -3.20 4.83
N HIS A 187 1.19 -3.88 5.67
CA HIS A 187 1.67 -4.75 6.75
C HIS A 187 1.29 -6.22 6.57
N SER A 188 0.48 -6.58 5.57
CA SER A 188 -0.17 -7.90 5.53
C SER A 188 0.39 -8.88 4.50
N LEU A 189 1.56 -8.61 3.91
CA LEU A 189 2.26 -9.62 3.12
C LEU A 189 2.57 -10.84 4.01
N GLY A 190 2.14 -12.05 3.58
CA GLY A 190 2.24 -13.28 4.34
C GLY A 190 1.09 -13.52 5.33
N ALA A 191 0.25 -12.51 5.63
CA ALA A 191 -0.96 -12.70 6.42
C ALA A 191 -2.03 -13.48 5.61
N ARG A 192 -3.03 -14.00 6.32
CA ARG A 192 -4.15 -14.72 5.70
C ARG A 192 -5.49 -14.18 6.17
N TYR A 193 -6.40 -13.99 5.22
CA TYR A 193 -7.82 -13.77 5.47
C TYR A 193 -8.57 -15.03 5.07
N LYS A 194 -9.06 -15.78 6.05
CA LYS A 194 -9.58 -17.13 5.82
C LYS A 194 -8.53 -18.00 5.09
N GLU A 195 -8.86 -18.57 3.94
CA GLU A 195 -7.95 -19.42 3.15
C GLU A 195 -7.10 -18.66 2.12
N ARG A 196 -7.25 -17.32 1.99
CA ARG A 196 -6.57 -16.50 1.01
C ARG A 196 -5.49 -15.61 1.63
N ALA A 197 -4.49 -15.24 0.85
CA ALA A 197 -3.45 -14.30 1.27
C ALA A 197 -4.03 -12.92 1.61
N GLY A 198 -3.44 -12.20 2.57
CA GLY A 198 -3.78 -10.80 2.83
C GLY A 198 -3.54 -9.93 1.60
N GLY A 199 -4.35 -8.89 1.41
CA GLY A 199 -4.23 -7.98 0.27
C GLY A 199 -4.82 -8.49 -1.06
N PHE A 200 -5.52 -9.62 -1.08
CA PHE A 200 -6.16 -10.11 -2.32
C PHE A 200 -7.45 -9.37 -2.68
N ALA A 201 -8.04 -8.64 -1.73
CA ALA A 201 -9.41 -8.12 -1.82
C ALA A 201 -9.49 -6.70 -2.38
N GLY A 202 -10.73 -6.25 -2.62
CA GLY A 202 -11.02 -4.95 -3.22
C GLY A 202 -10.72 -4.92 -4.71
N ILE A 203 -10.91 -3.74 -5.31
CA ILE A 203 -10.53 -3.53 -6.71
C ILE A 203 -9.02 -3.43 -6.90
N MET A 204 -8.34 -2.95 -5.85
CA MET A 204 -6.88 -2.86 -5.74
C MET A 204 -6.46 -3.02 -4.29
N SER A 205 -5.24 -3.53 -4.08
CA SER A 205 -4.54 -3.42 -2.80
C SER A 205 -3.13 -2.87 -2.99
N THR A 206 -2.57 -2.27 -1.94
CA THR A 206 -1.23 -1.68 -1.97
C THR A 206 -0.37 -2.27 -0.87
N MET A 207 0.89 -2.55 -1.16
CA MET A 207 1.87 -3.00 -0.17
C MET A 207 3.08 -2.08 -0.14
N SER A 208 3.83 -2.13 0.92
CA SER A 208 5.07 -1.38 1.14
C SER A 208 6.22 -2.32 1.45
N PHE A 209 7.39 -2.01 0.92
CA PHE A 209 8.64 -2.75 1.14
C PHE A 209 9.72 -1.87 1.78
N HIS A 210 9.29 -0.91 2.61
CA HIS A 210 10.20 -0.17 3.50
C HIS A 210 10.87 -1.13 4.51
N PRO A 211 12.09 -0.89 5.01
CA PRO A 211 12.84 -1.80 5.89
C PRO A 211 12.11 -2.32 7.14
N VAL A 212 11.07 -1.63 7.60
CA VAL A 212 10.27 -2.07 8.77
C VAL A 212 9.12 -3.04 8.40
N LYS A 213 8.96 -3.37 7.10
CA LYS A 213 7.89 -4.26 6.62
C LYS A 213 8.35 -5.72 6.63
N THR A 214 7.45 -6.63 6.25
CA THR A 214 7.69 -8.09 6.25
C THR A 214 8.88 -8.48 5.38
N ILE A 215 9.01 -7.87 4.21
CA ILE A 215 10.20 -7.92 3.34
C ILE A 215 10.62 -6.51 2.98
N THR A 216 11.83 -6.33 2.50
CA THR A 216 12.31 -5.01 2.10
C THR A 216 12.95 -4.97 0.71
N THR A 217 12.77 -3.84 0.04
CA THR A 217 13.52 -3.45 -1.16
C THR A 217 14.36 -2.18 -0.93
N GLY A 218 14.61 -1.83 0.36
CA GLY A 218 15.12 -0.54 0.79
C GLY A 218 14.01 0.52 0.77
N GLU A 219 13.57 0.92 -0.38
CA GLU A 219 12.29 1.59 -0.65
C GLU A 219 11.57 0.83 -1.75
N GLY A 220 10.25 0.70 -1.62
CA GLY A 220 9.43 0.03 -2.62
C GLY A 220 7.97 -0.05 -2.20
N GLY A 221 7.15 -0.29 -3.19
CA GLY A 221 5.73 -0.58 -3.04
C GLY A 221 5.22 -1.39 -4.23
N ILE A 222 4.00 -1.88 -4.11
CA ILE A 222 3.32 -2.58 -5.20
C ILE A 222 1.83 -2.34 -5.12
N ILE A 223 1.17 -2.29 -6.27
CA ILE A 223 -0.28 -2.30 -6.37
C ILE A 223 -0.70 -3.61 -7.02
N LEU A 224 -1.71 -4.26 -6.45
CA LEU A 224 -2.26 -5.54 -6.87
C LEU A 224 -3.69 -5.35 -7.38
N THR A 225 -4.06 -6.02 -8.47
CA THR A 225 -5.41 -5.98 -9.03
C THR A 225 -5.70 -7.21 -9.89
N ASN A 226 -7.00 -7.48 -10.11
CA ASN A 226 -7.47 -8.46 -11.08
C ASN A 226 -8.05 -7.82 -12.34
N ASP A 227 -8.11 -6.49 -12.41
CA ASP A 227 -8.67 -5.72 -13.50
C ASP A 227 -7.56 -5.21 -14.45
N GLU A 228 -7.61 -5.65 -15.70
CA GLU A 228 -6.64 -5.27 -16.73
C GLU A 228 -6.64 -3.77 -17.04
N LYS A 229 -7.80 -3.10 -16.95
CA LYS A 229 -7.89 -1.65 -17.23
C LYS A 229 -7.21 -0.84 -16.13
N LEU A 230 -7.37 -1.27 -14.86
CA LEU A 230 -6.66 -0.66 -13.74
C LEU A 230 -5.16 -0.92 -13.85
N TYR A 231 -4.75 -2.12 -14.22
CA TYR A 231 -3.35 -2.46 -14.48
C TYR A 231 -2.71 -1.54 -15.54
N ASP A 232 -3.37 -1.36 -16.68
CA ASP A 232 -2.90 -0.45 -17.74
C ASP A 232 -2.76 1.01 -17.26
N ARG A 233 -3.74 1.51 -16.49
CA ARG A 233 -3.68 2.86 -15.91
C ARG A 233 -2.51 3.01 -14.94
N LEU A 234 -2.29 2.04 -14.08
CA LEU A 234 -1.18 2.02 -13.12
C LEU A 234 0.18 2.04 -13.82
N LEU A 235 0.36 1.25 -14.89
CA LEU A 235 1.57 1.25 -15.70
C LEU A 235 1.85 2.61 -16.32
N ALA A 236 0.82 3.25 -16.87
CA ALA A 236 0.92 4.59 -17.44
C ALA A 236 1.26 5.62 -16.34
N PHE A 237 0.53 5.62 -15.22
CA PHE A 237 0.73 6.57 -14.12
C PHE A 237 2.14 6.46 -13.52
N ARG A 238 2.67 5.24 -13.33
CA ARG A 238 4.02 4.97 -12.85
C ARG A 238 5.13 5.53 -13.76
N SER A 239 4.85 5.72 -15.06
CA SER A 239 5.84 6.06 -16.08
C SER A 239 5.43 7.26 -16.93
N HIS A 240 5.14 8.40 -16.27
CA HIS A 240 4.83 9.70 -16.90
C HIS A 240 3.59 9.72 -17.80
N GLY A 241 2.71 8.72 -17.74
CA GLY A 241 1.57 8.59 -18.66
C GLY A 241 1.97 8.31 -20.11
N ILE A 242 3.17 7.80 -20.32
CA ILE A 242 3.74 7.52 -21.64
C ILE A 242 3.25 6.17 -22.16
N GLU A 243 2.68 6.17 -23.37
CA GLU A 243 2.31 5.00 -24.13
C GLU A 243 3.33 4.76 -25.26
N LYS A 244 3.74 3.48 -25.43
CA LYS A 244 4.69 3.06 -26.47
C LYS A 244 4.10 1.96 -27.39
N ARG A 245 2.96 1.37 -27.00
CA ARG A 245 2.31 0.31 -27.77
C ARG A 245 1.71 0.91 -29.04
N LYS A 246 2.18 0.41 -30.19
CA LYS A 246 1.84 0.95 -31.53
C LYS A 246 0.35 1.12 -31.78
N GLU A 247 -0.45 0.17 -31.33
CA GLU A 247 -1.90 0.11 -31.48
C GLU A 247 -2.65 1.18 -30.66
N ARG A 248 -1.96 1.86 -29.75
CA ARG A 248 -2.52 2.91 -28.87
C ARG A 248 -1.98 4.31 -29.19
N LEU A 249 -1.03 4.40 -30.13
CA LEU A 249 -0.45 5.68 -30.55
C LEU A 249 -1.28 6.31 -31.67
N GLN A 250 -1.37 7.63 -31.69
CA GLN A 250 -2.01 8.38 -32.79
C GLN A 250 -1.16 8.33 -34.05
N LYS A 251 0.16 8.23 -33.92
CA LYS A 251 1.15 8.12 -35.00
C LYS A 251 2.17 7.05 -34.66
N HIS A 252 2.90 6.59 -35.66
CA HIS A 252 4.01 5.65 -35.45
C HIS A 252 5.15 5.99 -36.41
N ASP A 253 5.98 6.94 -36.02
CA ASP A 253 7.09 7.45 -36.82
C ASP A 253 8.40 6.65 -36.65
N GLY A 254 8.40 5.61 -35.81
CA GLY A 254 9.56 4.73 -35.59
C GLY A 254 9.62 4.15 -34.16
N PRO A 255 10.63 3.31 -33.85
CA PRO A 255 10.76 2.64 -32.55
C PRO A 255 10.97 3.59 -31.35
N TRP A 256 11.43 4.81 -31.62
CA TRP A 256 11.65 5.84 -30.60
C TRP A 256 10.38 6.63 -30.26
N TYR A 257 9.31 6.52 -31.07
CA TYR A 257 8.11 7.33 -30.90
C TYR A 257 7.28 6.86 -29.71
N HIS A 258 6.81 7.81 -28.93
CA HIS A 258 5.93 7.59 -27.80
C HIS A 258 5.07 8.83 -27.57
N GLU A 259 3.96 8.67 -26.87
CA GLU A 259 3.04 9.76 -26.58
C GLU A 259 2.70 9.78 -25.08
N MET A 260 2.71 10.98 -24.47
CA MET A 260 2.10 11.18 -23.17
C MET A 260 0.59 11.30 -23.36
N GLN A 261 -0.17 10.30 -22.89
CA GLN A 261 -1.63 10.27 -23.03
C GLN A 261 -2.35 10.75 -21.78
N THR A 262 -1.71 10.67 -20.62
CA THR A 262 -2.23 11.13 -19.33
C THR A 262 -1.11 11.74 -18.51
N LEU A 263 -1.46 12.49 -17.47
CA LEU A 263 -0.47 12.91 -16.48
C LEU A 263 -0.01 11.70 -15.67
N GLY A 264 1.29 11.51 -15.53
CA GLY A 264 1.89 10.46 -14.72
C GLY A 264 3.17 10.94 -14.04
N PHE A 265 3.78 10.06 -13.28
CA PHE A 265 4.94 10.37 -12.44
C PHE A 265 6.12 9.47 -12.79
N ASN A 266 7.31 9.81 -12.33
CA ASN A 266 8.42 8.88 -12.28
C ASN A 266 8.38 8.13 -10.94
N TYR A 267 7.54 7.13 -10.86
CA TYR A 267 7.36 6.30 -9.69
C TYR A 267 7.89 4.87 -9.91
N ARG A 268 8.80 4.68 -10.85
CA ARG A 268 9.38 3.37 -11.16
C ARG A 268 10.24 2.85 -10.02
N MET A 269 10.10 1.57 -9.71
CA MET A 269 11.10 0.78 -8.96
C MET A 269 12.28 0.50 -9.91
N CYS A 270 13.50 0.38 -9.38
CA CYS A 270 14.65 -0.07 -10.18
C CYS A 270 14.90 -1.58 -10.03
N ASP A 271 15.69 -2.15 -10.95
CA ASP A 271 16.00 -3.59 -10.96
C ASP A 271 16.77 -4.05 -9.73
N ILE A 272 17.58 -3.20 -9.13
CA ILE A 272 18.31 -3.48 -7.89
C ILE A 272 17.32 -3.72 -6.73
N GLN A 273 16.32 -2.84 -6.60
CA GLN A 273 15.27 -2.96 -5.59
C GLN A 273 14.42 -4.21 -5.83
N ALA A 274 14.04 -4.45 -7.08
CA ALA A 274 13.23 -5.60 -7.47
C ALA A 274 13.97 -6.93 -7.22
N ALA A 275 15.28 -7.00 -7.51
CA ALA A 275 16.11 -8.17 -7.23
C ALA A 275 16.14 -8.50 -5.74
N LEU A 276 16.33 -7.50 -4.88
CA LEU A 276 16.27 -7.67 -3.43
C LEU A 276 14.89 -8.18 -3.00
N GLY A 277 13.80 -7.55 -3.47
CA GLY A 277 12.44 -7.95 -3.10
C GLY A 277 12.06 -9.36 -3.55
N THR A 278 12.59 -9.83 -4.67
CA THR A 278 12.37 -11.21 -5.15
C THR A 278 13.09 -12.21 -4.28
N SER A 279 14.28 -11.88 -3.80
CA SER A 279 15.08 -12.73 -2.89
C SER A 279 14.43 -12.83 -1.52
N GLN A 280 14.05 -11.70 -0.94
CA GLN A 280 13.38 -11.63 0.35
C GLN A 280 12.06 -12.43 0.41
#